data_a47f3b6e15379b8298270122eb1a063c
#
_entry.id   a47f3b6e15379b8298270122eb1a063c
#
_cell.length_a   1.000
_cell.length_b   1.000
_cell.length_c   1.000
_cell.angle_alpha   90.00
_cell.angle_beta   90.00
_cell.angle_gamma   90.00
#
_symmetry.space_group_name_H-M   'P 1'
#
loop_
_entity.id
_entity.type
_entity.pdbx_description
1 polymer ?
#
loop_
_entity_poly.entity_id
_entity_poly.type
_entity_poly.pdbx_seq_one_letter_code
_entity_poly.pdbx_strand_id
1 'polypeptide(L)'
;MNNKVFNTTFEVSMRLLLALSITGSNGRTIDNLVTVDFITNYSKEFGLSKSNLHGNNEFSFAEFSTRRALAKDALKSLVLQNMIHVSQKENGFHYSITERGQIFCNLLTSDYANEYRKFAIKANEYMQTKTEKELLSLISREASKSLRRE
;
A
#
# COMPACT_ATOMS: atom_id res chain seq x y z
N MET A 1 11.03 -6.26 -17.03
CA MET A 1 10.37 -6.66 -17.29
C MET A 1 9.46 -6.98 -16.52
N ASN A 2 9.54 -7.02 -15.61
CA ASN A 2 8.62 -7.54 -14.85
C ASN A 2 7.96 -6.69 -13.85
N ASN A 3 8.00 -5.33 -14.01
CA ASN A 3 7.24 -4.41 -13.21
C ASN A 3 5.74 -4.70 -13.30
N LYS A 4 5.31 -5.24 -14.43
CA LYS A 4 3.91 -5.62 -14.62
C LYS A 4 3.46 -6.71 -13.67
N VAL A 5 4.36 -7.59 -13.24
CA VAL A 5 4.02 -8.68 -12.34
C VAL A 5 3.61 -8.16 -10.96
N PHE A 6 4.27 -7.08 -10.51
CA PHE A 6 4.01 -6.51 -9.19
C PHE A 6 2.92 -5.45 -9.17
N ASN A 7 2.53 -4.96 -10.34
CA ASN A 7 1.58 -3.85 -10.45
C ASN A 7 0.33 -4.20 -11.22
N THR A 8 -0.02 -5.49 -11.30
CA THR A 8 -1.33 -5.87 -11.84
C THR A 8 -2.39 -5.57 -10.80
N THR A 9 -3.63 -5.42 -11.24
CA THR A 9 -4.75 -5.18 -10.33
C THR A 9 -4.83 -6.28 -9.27
N PHE A 10 -4.58 -7.52 -9.67
CA PHE A 10 -4.59 -8.64 -8.73
C PHE A 10 -3.52 -8.49 -7.65
N GLU A 11 -2.29 -8.19 -8.05
CA GLU A 11 -1.19 -8.01 -7.11
C GLU A 11 -1.47 -6.86 -6.15
N VAL A 12 -1.96 -5.74 -6.68
CA VAL A 12 -2.31 -4.59 -5.85
C VAL A 12 -3.41 -4.97 -4.87
N SER A 13 -4.42 -5.74 -5.32
CA SER A 13 -5.50 -6.21 -4.45
C SER A 13 -4.96 -7.00 -3.26
N MET A 14 -4.03 -7.91 -3.52
CA MET A 14 -3.45 -8.73 -2.45
C MET A 14 -2.68 -7.87 -1.46
N ARG A 15 -1.87 -6.94 -1.96
CA ARG A 15 -1.10 -6.06 -1.08
C ARG A 15 -2.00 -5.18 -0.21
N LEU A 16 -3.04 -4.58 -0.81
CA LEU A 16 -3.95 -3.72 -0.06
C LEU A 16 -4.74 -4.51 0.98
N LEU A 17 -5.13 -5.73 0.65
CA LEU A 17 -5.82 -6.59 1.60
C LEU A 17 -4.90 -6.94 2.78
N LEU A 18 -3.65 -7.26 2.50
CA LEU A 18 -2.66 -7.51 3.55
C LEU A 18 -2.46 -6.28 4.44
N ALA A 19 -2.38 -5.10 3.82
CA ALA A 19 -2.23 -3.85 4.57
C ALA A 19 -3.42 -3.63 5.50
N LEU A 20 -4.64 -3.90 5.02
CA LEU A 20 -5.83 -3.75 5.84
C LEU A 20 -5.88 -4.79 6.97
N SER A 21 -5.31 -5.97 6.76
CA SER A 21 -5.34 -7.03 7.75
C SER A 21 -4.49 -6.72 8.98
N ILE A 22 -3.51 -5.85 8.85
CA ILE A 22 -2.60 -5.52 9.96
C ILE A 22 -3.03 -4.27 10.73
N THR A 23 -4.09 -3.61 10.30
CA THR A 23 -4.57 -2.41 10.96
C THR A 23 -5.83 -2.74 11.76
N GLY A 24 -6.18 -1.86 12.68
CA GLY A 24 -7.36 -2.07 13.49
C GLY A 24 -8.66 -1.93 12.68
N SER A 25 -9.77 -1.99 13.37
CA SER A 25 -11.10 -1.94 12.76
C SER A 25 -11.47 -0.58 12.19
N ASN A 26 -10.67 0.44 12.41
CA ASN A 26 -10.92 1.77 11.83
C ASN A 26 -10.58 1.73 10.36
N GLY A 27 -11.48 2.21 9.52
CA GLY A 27 -11.26 2.19 8.08
C GLY A 27 -10.14 3.11 7.63
N ARG A 28 -9.66 2.86 6.42
CA ARG A 28 -8.61 3.66 5.79
C ARG A 28 -9.07 4.20 4.46
N THR A 29 -8.65 5.40 4.13
CA THR A 29 -8.94 6.00 2.83
C THR A 29 -8.04 5.38 1.76
N ILE A 30 -8.41 5.56 0.48
CA ILE A 30 -7.57 5.10 -0.61
C ILE A 30 -6.19 5.77 -0.56
N ASP A 31 -6.14 7.06 -0.25
CA ASP A 31 -4.86 7.77 -0.18
C ASP A 31 -3.95 7.22 0.93
N ASN A 32 -4.54 6.87 2.07
CA ASN A 32 -3.80 6.26 3.14
C ASN A 32 -3.27 4.88 2.73
N LEU A 33 -4.10 4.08 2.07
CA LEU A 33 -3.71 2.75 1.61
C LEU A 33 -2.62 2.80 0.55
N VAL A 34 -2.72 3.72 -0.40
CA VAL A 34 -1.69 3.89 -1.43
C VAL A 34 -0.37 4.31 -0.75
N THR A 35 -0.45 5.18 0.24
CA THR A 35 0.73 5.64 0.96
C THR A 35 1.40 4.51 1.73
N VAL A 36 0.64 3.69 2.45
CA VAL A 36 1.24 2.58 3.20
C VAL A 36 1.84 1.54 2.25
N ASP A 37 1.18 1.27 1.13
CA ASP A 37 1.69 0.34 0.13
C ASP A 37 2.99 0.88 -0.47
N PHE A 38 3.02 2.17 -0.76
CA PHE A 38 4.19 2.82 -1.32
C PHE A 38 5.38 2.75 -0.37
N ILE A 39 5.17 3.15 0.88
CA ILE A 39 6.25 3.12 1.89
C ILE A 39 6.73 1.69 2.13
N THR A 40 5.80 0.73 2.13
CA THR A 40 6.14 -0.68 2.30
C THR A 40 7.06 -1.17 1.19
N ASN A 41 6.72 -0.85 -0.06
CA ASN A 41 7.50 -1.31 -1.21
C ASN A 41 8.84 -0.61 -1.34
N TYR A 42 8.95 0.61 -0.85
CA TYR A 42 10.17 1.41 -0.92
C TYR A 42 10.74 1.70 0.47
N SER A 43 10.67 0.70 1.34
CA SER A 43 11.09 0.82 2.75
C SER A 43 12.50 1.35 2.91
N LYS A 44 13.39 1.03 1.99
CA LYS A 44 14.78 1.49 2.04
C LYS A 44 14.85 3.02 1.93
N GLU A 45 14.08 3.61 1.02
CA GLU A 45 14.07 5.07 0.80
C GLU A 45 13.54 5.83 2.01
N PHE A 46 12.76 5.16 2.85
CA PHE A 46 12.20 5.77 4.06
C PHE A 46 12.97 5.36 5.32
N GLY A 47 14.10 4.69 5.14
CA GLY A 47 14.97 4.32 6.26
C GLY A 47 14.43 3.20 7.13
N LEU A 48 13.46 2.42 6.64
CA LEU A 48 12.80 1.38 7.42
C LEU A 48 13.41 -0.01 7.24
N SER A 49 14.21 -0.19 6.20
CA SER A 49 14.90 -1.46 5.95
C SER A 49 16.13 -1.22 5.11
N LYS A 50 16.95 -2.26 4.97
CA LYS A 50 18.17 -2.17 4.17
C LYS A 50 17.92 -2.38 2.68
N SER A 51 16.76 -2.90 2.32
CA SER A 51 16.40 -3.16 0.94
C SER A 51 14.92 -2.90 0.72
N ASN A 52 14.56 -2.67 -0.54
CA ASN A 52 13.16 -2.54 -0.92
C ASN A 52 12.57 -3.92 -1.14
N LEU A 53 11.26 -4.05 -0.95
CA LEU A 53 10.56 -5.31 -1.08
C LEU A 53 10.66 -5.90 -2.49
N HIS A 54 10.66 -5.02 -3.50
CA HIS A 54 10.75 -5.42 -4.90
C HIS A 54 12.17 -5.26 -5.45
N GLY A 55 13.19 -5.29 -4.60
CA GLY A 55 14.56 -5.11 -5.00
C GLY A 55 14.91 -3.64 -5.17
N ASN A 56 15.85 -3.35 -6.05
CA ASN A 56 16.38 -2.00 -6.21
C ASN A 56 15.72 -1.22 -7.35
N ASN A 57 14.46 -1.52 -7.62
CA ASN A 57 13.72 -0.76 -8.63
C ASN A 57 13.58 0.69 -8.20
N GLU A 58 13.89 1.59 -9.09
CA GLU A 58 13.76 3.00 -8.80
C GLU A 58 12.32 3.43 -8.75
N PHE A 59 12.02 4.23 -7.75
CA PHE A 59 10.74 4.89 -7.65
C PHE A 59 10.66 5.99 -8.72
N SER A 60 9.53 6.09 -9.41
CA SER A 60 9.30 7.16 -10.36
C SER A 60 8.00 7.89 -10.03
N PHE A 61 7.95 9.15 -10.42
CA PHE A 61 6.77 9.97 -10.23
C PHE A 61 5.56 9.37 -10.96
N ALA A 62 5.78 8.89 -12.18
CA ALA A 62 4.73 8.25 -12.98
C ALA A 62 4.19 7.01 -12.30
N GLU A 63 5.05 6.23 -11.66
CA GLU A 63 4.66 5.04 -10.94
C GLU A 63 3.72 5.34 -9.78
N PHE A 64 3.99 6.42 -9.04
CA PHE A 64 3.14 6.81 -7.93
C PHE A 64 1.70 7.12 -8.39
N SER A 65 1.58 7.89 -9.47
CA SER A 65 0.27 8.21 -10.03
C SER A 65 -0.48 6.97 -10.51
N THR A 66 0.23 6.07 -11.18
CA THR A 66 -0.34 4.82 -11.69
C THR A 66 -0.84 3.94 -10.55
N ARG A 67 -0.14 3.92 -9.43
CA ARG A 67 -0.53 3.11 -8.28
C ARG A 67 -1.90 3.49 -7.72
N ARG A 68 -2.22 4.78 -7.71
CA ARG A 68 -3.51 5.23 -7.19
C ARG A 68 -4.65 4.73 -8.07
N ALA A 69 -4.48 4.77 -9.38
CA ALA A 69 -5.48 4.27 -10.32
C ALA A 69 -5.68 2.76 -10.15
N LEU A 70 -4.58 2.01 -10.02
CA LEU A 70 -4.64 0.57 -9.80
C LEU A 70 -5.29 0.24 -8.46
N ALA A 71 -5.02 1.04 -7.43
CA ALA A 71 -5.61 0.84 -6.11
C ALA A 71 -7.12 1.01 -6.16
N LYS A 72 -7.60 1.99 -6.92
CA LYS A 72 -9.03 2.23 -7.07
C LYS A 72 -9.73 1.00 -7.66
N ASP A 73 -9.16 0.43 -8.71
CA ASP A 73 -9.71 -0.77 -9.35
C ASP A 73 -9.61 -1.98 -8.42
N ALA A 74 -8.51 -2.10 -7.70
CA ALA A 74 -8.30 -3.19 -6.76
C ALA A 74 -9.32 -3.15 -5.62
N LEU A 75 -9.58 -1.96 -5.08
CA LEU A 75 -10.54 -1.81 -3.99
C LEU A 75 -11.96 -2.13 -4.44
N LYS A 76 -12.33 -1.74 -5.67
CA LYS A 76 -13.63 -2.12 -6.23
C LYS A 76 -13.78 -3.62 -6.29
N SER A 77 -12.75 -4.32 -6.78
CA SER A 77 -12.76 -5.77 -6.88
C SER A 77 -12.92 -6.42 -5.51
N LEU A 78 -12.19 -5.92 -4.51
CA LEU A 78 -12.26 -6.48 -3.17
C LEU A 78 -13.63 -6.28 -2.52
N VAL A 79 -14.26 -5.12 -2.76
CA VAL A 79 -15.62 -4.87 -2.28
C VAL A 79 -16.60 -5.85 -2.91
N LEU A 80 -16.51 -6.05 -4.22
CA LEU A 80 -17.40 -6.96 -4.94
C LEU A 80 -17.25 -8.41 -4.47
N GLN A 81 -16.06 -8.77 -4.00
CA GLN A 81 -15.79 -10.11 -3.48
C GLN A 81 -16.09 -10.26 -1.99
N ASN A 82 -16.59 -9.20 -1.35
CA ASN A 82 -16.89 -9.16 0.07
C ASN A 82 -15.65 -9.37 0.96
N MET A 83 -14.49 -9.05 0.44
CA MET A 83 -13.24 -9.12 1.20
C MET A 83 -13.04 -7.88 2.06
N ILE A 84 -13.59 -6.77 1.63
CA ILE A 84 -13.54 -5.52 2.35
C ILE A 84 -14.89 -4.83 2.36
N HIS A 85 -15.07 -3.96 3.31
CA HIS A 85 -16.24 -3.14 3.53
C HIS A 85 -15.91 -1.72 3.16
N VAL A 86 -16.83 -0.99 2.59
CA VAL A 86 -16.66 0.44 2.35
C VAL A 86 -17.74 1.20 3.11
N SER A 87 -17.34 2.27 3.78
CA SER A 87 -18.29 3.18 4.43
C SER A 87 -17.96 4.60 4.03
N GLN A 88 -18.99 5.43 3.90
CA GLN A 88 -18.81 6.83 3.57
C GLN A 88 -18.76 7.66 4.83
N LYS A 89 -17.75 8.53 4.94
CA LYS A 89 -17.57 9.45 6.06
C LYS A 89 -17.35 10.85 5.50
N GLU A 90 -17.22 11.83 6.38
CA GLU A 90 -17.08 13.23 5.94
C GLU A 90 -15.89 13.44 5.00
N ASN A 91 -14.78 12.73 5.26
CA ASN A 91 -13.57 12.87 4.47
C ASN A 91 -13.44 11.80 3.38
N GLY A 92 -14.56 11.21 2.97
CA GLY A 92 -14.60 10.27 1.84
C GLY A 92 -14.85 8.84 2.26
N PHE A 93 -14.57 7.92 1.36
CA PHE A 93 -14.77 6.50 1.60
C PHE A 93 -13.65 5.92 2.47
N HIS A 94 -14.06 5.07 3.41
CA HIS A 94 -13.14 4.35 4.28
C HIS A 94 -13.33 2.86 4.07
N TYR A 95 -12.23 2.15 3.93
CA TYR A 95 -12.21 0.72 3.64
C TYR A 95 -11.68 -0.04 4.85
N SER A 96 -12.34 -1.15 5.17
CA SER A 96 -11.92 -2.02 6.27
C SER A 96 -12.06 -3.47 5.86
N ILE A 97 -11.27 -4.36 6.45
CA ILE A 97 -11.31 -5.77 6.09
C ILE A 97 -12.53 -6.44 6.72
N THR A 98 -13.15 -7.37 5.99
CA THR A 98 -14.24 -8.20 6.51
C THR A 98 -13.66 -9.45 7.15
N GLU A 99 -14.51 -10.21 7.85
CA GLU A 99 -14.10 -11.50 8.38
C GLU A 99 -13.64 -12.43 7.25
N ARG A 100 -14.37 -12.43 6.14
CA ARG A 100 -13.98 -13.21 4.96
C ARG A 100 -12.60 -12.80 4.45
N GLY A 101 -12.34 -11.50 4.38
CA GLY A 101 -11.05 -11.00 3.96
C GLY A 101 -9.92 -11.40 4.91
N GLN A 102 -10.19 -11.36 6.21
CA GLN A 102 -9.20 -11.76 7.21
C GLN A 102 -8.88 -13.26 7.10
N ILE A 103 -9.90 -14.08 6.91
CA ILE A 103 -9.70 -15.53 6.73
C ILE A 103 -8.85 -15.78 5.49
N PHE A 104 -9.15 -15.07 4.40
CA PHE A 104 -8.39 -15.20 3.17
C PHE A 104 -6.92 -14.81 3.37
N CYS A 105 -6.67 -13.69 4.07
CA CYS A 105 -5.30 -13.25 4.36
C CYS A 105 -4.52 -14.27 5.18
N ASN A 106 -5.20 -14.95 6.10
CA ASN A 106 -4.54 -15.95 6.93
C ASN A 106 -4.04 -17.14 6.11
N LEU A 107 -4.58 -17.33 4.91
CA LEU A 107 -4.13 -18.38 4.00
C LEU A 107 -2.96 -17.94 3.12
N LEU A 108 -2.65 -16.65 3.10
CA LEU A 108 -1.52 -16.12 2.33
C LEU A 108 -0.25 -16.26 3.15
N THR A 109 0.50 -17.33 2.91
CA THR A 109 1.66 -17.69 3.72
C THR A 109 2.97 -17.73 2.92
N SER A 110 2.97 -17.19 1.70
CA SER A 110 4.18 -17.12 0.91
C SER A 110 5.23 -16.22 1.59
N ASP A 111 6.48 -16.40 1.20
CA ASP A 111 7.56 -15.55 1.72
C ASP A 111 7.28 -14.09 1.43
N TYR A 112 6.80 -13.79 0.23
CA TYR A 112 6.46 -12.42 -0.15
C TYR A 112 5.37 -11.85 0.75
N ALA A 113 4.29 -12.60 1.00
CA ALA A 113 3.20 -12.14 1.84
C ALA A 113 3.68 -11.86 3.27
N ASN A 114 4.53 -12.75 3.80
CA ASN A 114 5.06 -12.58 5.14
C ASN A 114 5.98 -11.37 5.25
N GLU A 115 6.82 -11.16 4.24
CA GLU A 115 7.70 -9.98 4.18
C GLU A 115 6.88 -8.70 4.03
N TYR A 116 5.84 -8.75 3.19
CA TYR A 116 4.99 -7.59 3.01
C TYR A 116 4.34 -7.19 4.34
N ARG A 117 3.79 -8.14 5.08
CA ARG A 117 3.19 -7.86 6.40
C ARG A 117 4.18 -7.20 7.34
N LYS A 118 5.39 -7.74 7.38
CA LYS A 118 6.45 -7.24 8.24
C LYS A 118 6.78 -5.78 7.93
N PHE A 119 6.97 -5.48 6.65
CA PHE A 119 7.32 -4.13 6.22
C PHE A 119 6.13 -3.19 6.33
N ALA A 120 4.91 -3.67 6.09
CA ALA A 120 3.71 -2.86 6.21
C ALA A 120 3.45 -2.45 7.66
N ILE A 121 3.76 -3.31 8.62
CA ILE A 121 3.66 -2.95 10.04
C ILE A 121 4.61 -1.78 10.34
N LYS A 122 5.84 -1.86 9.86
CA LYS A 122 6.82 -0.78 10.04
C LYS A 122 6.38 0.50 9.34
N ALA A 123 5.84 0.38 8.14
CA ALA A 123 5.33 1.52 7.39
C ALA A 123 4.19 2.19 8.14
N ASN A 124 3.27 1.39 8.69
CA ASN A 124 2.15 1.91 9.44
C ASN A 124 2.60 2.66 10.69
N GLU A 125 3.58 2.11 11.41
CA GLU A 125 4.15 2.78 12.59
C GLU A 125 4.81 4.09 12.21
N TYR A 126 5.55 4.09 11.11
CA TYR A 126 6.20 5.28 10.59
C TYR A 126 5.17 6.37 10.28
N MET A 127 4.08 5.98 9.61
CA MET A 127 3.03 6.92 9.23
C MET A 127 2.35 7.54 10.45
N GLN A 128 2.25 6.80 11.53
CA GLN A 128 1.64 7.31 12.76
C GLN A 128 2.46 8.42 13.42
N THR A 129 3.75 8.51 13.09
CA THR A 129 4.62 9.58 13.62
C THR A 129 4.57 10.84 12.77
N LYS A 130 3.85 10.82 11.66
CA LYS A 130 3.81 11.91 10.69
C LYS A 130 2.39 12.40 10.48
N THR A 131 2.28 13.69 10.15
CA THR A 131 1.00 14.22 9.69
C THR A 131 0.83 13.84 8.21
N GLU A 132 -0.40 13.91 7.74
CA GLU A 132 -0.70 13.66 6.33
C GLU A 132 0.12 14.59 5.42
N LYS A 133 0.23 15.85 5.81
CA LYS A 133 1.01 16.83 5.07
C LYS A 133 2.48 16.46 5.00
N GLU A 134 3.05 15.99 6.12
CA GLU A 134 4.44 15.54 6.15
C GLU A 134 4.66 14.35 5.24
N LEU A 135 3.73 13.40 5.22
CA LEU A 135 3.83 12.22 4.36
C LEU A 135 3.81 12.60 2.88
N LEU A 136 2.91 13.51 2.50
CA LEU A 136 2.84 13.97 1.12
C LEU A 136 4.13 14.68 0.72
N SER A 137 4.71 15.48 1.63
CA SER A 137 5.97 16.16 1.37
C SER A 137 7.12 15.17 1.15
N LEU A 138 7.18 14.12 1.96
CA LEU A 138 8.20 13.09 1.83
C LEU A 138 8.09 12.36 0.51
N ILE A 139 6.88 12.00 0.12
CA ILE A 139 6.63 11.31 -1.14
C ILE A 139 7.02 12.20 -2.32
N SER A 140 6.63 13.48 -2.28
CA SER A 140 6.99 14.43 -3.32
C SER A 140 8.50 14.60 -3.45
N ARG A 141 9.20 14.61 -2.33
CA ARG A 141 10.65 14.72 -2.31
C ARG A 141 11.31 13.52 -2.98
N GLU A 142 10.85 12.31 -2.67
CA GLU A 142 11.39 11.10 -3.28
C GLU A 142 11.09 11.06 -4.78
N ALA A 143 9.89 11.50 -5.15
CA ALA A 143 9.52 11.59 -6.56
C ALA A 143 10.42 12.56 -7.31
N SER A 144 10.72 13.73 -6.70
CA SER A 144 11.60 14.73 -7.30
C SER A 144 13.02 14.21 -7.48
N LYS A 145 13.52 13.45 -6.53
CA LYS A 145 14.83 12.81 -6.65
C LYS A 145 14.87 11.85 -7.84
N SER A 146 13.81 11.08 -8.00
CA SER A 146 13.68 10.16 -9.12
C SER A 146 13.73 10.90 -10.46
N LEU A 147 13.00 12.00 -10.57
CA LEU A 147 12.99 12.81 -11.80
C LEU A 147 14.38 13.36 -12.11
N ARG A 148 15.12 13.76 -11.09
CA ARG A 148 16.46 14.32 -11.31
C ARG A 148 17.47 13.28 -11.78
N ARG A 149 17.24 12.00 -11.48
CA ARG A 149 18.11 10.91 -11.93
C ARG A 149 17.83 10.51 -13.38
N GLU A 150 16.66 10.84 -13.85
CA GLU A 150 16.28 10.56 -15.22
C GLU A 150 16.87 11.58 -16.17
#